data_ae71990870a5dc01cd3583b8aeec78fa
#
_entry.id   ae71990870a5dc01cd3583b8aeec78fa
#
_cell.length_a   1.000
_cell.length_b   1.000
_cell.length_c   1.000
_cell.angle_alpha   90.00
_cell.angle_beta   90.00
_cell.angle_gamma   90.00
#
_symmetry.space_group_name_H-M   'P 1'
#
loop_
_entity.id
_entity.type
_entity.pdbx_description
1 polymer ?
#
loop_
_entity_poly.entity_id
_entity_poly.type
_entity_poly.pdbx_seq_one_letter_code
_entity_poly.pdbx_strand_id
1 'polypeptide(L)'
;VLAWLAGEEWVLEEFRGEGKIYEATAAKMYNVKKDDVTKPQRQNGKGATLGCGFGGGVGAVQAFGIEEGIAQKVVNDWRAANPSIVKYWRKCMTAAKRGGVVDTKLPKVEYKRTKKYLMCRLPSGRVLYYPNARPSNNGFDMDGKNVWHGILVENVCQAVARDLLAHALLECEKEGFDVRFHVHDEIVCYGQPEELEKLEEVMCRLPDWAKGIPMNAEGEVSPWYKK
;
A
#
# COMPACT_ATOMS: atom_id res chain seq x y z
N VAL A 1 1.90 -3.43 -1.01
CA VAL A 1 2.88 -2.55 -0.33
C VAL A 1 2.64 -2.49 1.17
N LEU A 2 1.46 -2.07 1.67
CA LEU A 2 1.20 -1.89 3.12
C LEU A 2 1.48 -3.16 3.94
N ALA A 3 0.97 -4.31 3.51
CA ALA A 3 1.19 -5.60 4.18
C ALA A 3 2.67 -5.99 4.25
N TRP A 4 3.41 -5.73 3.17
CA TRP A 4 4.84 -5.97 3.11
C TRP A 4 5.63 -5.06 4.07
N LEU A 5 5.32 -3.76 4.11
CA LEU A 5 5.89 -2.81 5.06
C LEU A 5 5.60 -3.19 6.52
N ALA A 6 4.42 -3.70 6.79
CA ALA A 6 3.96 -4.06 8.12
C ALA A 6 4.38 -5.48 8.57
N GLY A 7 4.69 -6.37 7.63
CA GLY A 7 4.89 -7.80 7.87
C GLY A 7 3.58 -8.52 8.20
N GLU A 8 2.48 -8.18 7.50
CA GLU A 8 1.18 -8.86 7.64
C GLU A 8 1.15 -10.08 6.70
N GLU A 9 1.72 -11.19 7.16
CA GLU A 9 2.07 -12.34 6.31
C GLU A 9 0.86 -12.98 5.62
N TRP A 10 -0.26 -13.14 6.29
CA TRP A 10 -1.44 -13.74 5.67
C TRP A 10 -1.94 -12.96 4.44
N VAL A 11 -1.78 -11.62 4.44
CA VAL A 11 -2.12 -10.78 3.28
C VAL A 11 -1.13 -11.01 2.15
N LEU A 12 0.16 -11.17 2.48
CA LEU A 12 1.19 -11.46 1.49
C LEU A 12 1.01 -12.83 0.86
N GLU A 13 0.65 -13.84 1.67
CA GLU A 13 0.33 -15.18 1.19
C GLU A 13 -0.87 -15.18 0.25
N GLU A 14 -1.93 -14.41 0.57
CA GLU A 14 -3.08 -14.27 -0.32
C GLU A 14 -2.70 -13.64 -1.68
N PHE A 15 -1.82 -12.62 -1.68
CA PHE A 15 -1.33 -12.03 -2.93
C PHE A 15 -0.34 -12.91 -3.71
N ARG A 16 0.36 -13.85 -3.06
CA ARG A 16 1.16 -14.87 -3.75
C ARG A 16 0.31 -15.98 -4.35
N GLY A 17 -0.91 -16.16 -3.84
CA GLY A 17 -1.89 -17.13 -4.30
C GLY A 17 -2.92 -16.54 -5.26
N GLU A 18 -4.18 -16.63 -4.88
CA GLU A 18 -5.30 -16.23 -5.74
C GLU A 18 -5.54 -14.70 -5.83
N GLY A 19 -4.99 -13.92 -4.92
CA GLY A 19 -5.18 -12.47 -4.86
C GLY A 19 -6.59 -12.00 -4.46
N LYS A 20 -7.46 -12.90 -4.01
CA LYS A 20 -8.85 -12.62 -3.60
C LYS A 20 -8.90 -11.96 -2.21
N ILE A 21 -8.23 -10.83 -2.07
CA ILE A 21 -8.02 -10.18 -0.76
C ILE A 21 -9.33 -9.77 -0.07
N TYR A 22 -10.39 -9.44 -0.79
CA TYR A 22 -11.66 -9.03 -0.19
C TYR A 22 -12.41 -10.22 0.43
N GLU A 23 -12.39 -11.36 -0.25
CA GLU A 23 -12.93 -12.63 0.24
C GLU A 23 -12.10 -13.13 1.43
N ALA A 24 -10.78 -13.11 1.33
CA ALA A 24 -9.89 -13.52 2.42
C ALA A 24 -10.05 -12.63 3.67
N THR A 25 -10.20 -11.32 3.48
CA THR A 25 -10.49 -10.38 4.57
C THR A 25 -11.84 -10.71 5.23
N ALA A 26 -12.88 -10.91 4.43
CA ALA A 26 -14.20 -11.28 4.95
C ALA A 26 -14.17 -12.61 5.70
N ALA A 27 -13.50 -13.64 5.15
CA ALA A 27 -13.33 -14.92 5.79
C ALA A 27 -12.74 -14.80 7.20
N LYS A 28 -11.68 -14.00 7.34
CA LYS A 28 -11.05 -13.73 8.65
C LYS A 28 -11.98 -12.94 9.59
N MET A 29 -12.65 -11.89 9.10
CA MET A 29 -13.55 -11.08 9.91
C MET A 29 -14.75 -11.85 10.44
N TYR A 30 -15.31 -12.73 9.61
CA TYR A 30 -16.50 -13.51 9.94
C TYR A 30 -16.19 -14.92 10.47
N ASN A 31 -14.92 -15.32 10.52
CA ASN A 31 -14.45 -16.65 10.91
C ASN A 31 -15.14 -17.77 10.12
N VAL A 32 -15.17 -17.64 8.79
CA VAL A 32 -15.71 -18.61 7.83
C VAL A 32 -14.62 -19.02 6.84
N LYS A 33 -14.83 -20.11 6.08
CA LYS A 33 -13.94 -20.45 4.97
C LYS A 33 -14.09 -19.44 3.83
N LYS A 34 -13.05 -19.23 3.04
CA LYS A 34 -13.04 -18.28 1.93
C LYS A 34 -14.15 -18.59 0.90
N ASP A 35 -14.36 -19.87 0.61
CA ASP A 35 -15.37 -20.32 -0.34
C ASP A 35 -16.81 -20.15 0.17
N ASP A 36 -17.00 -20.04 1.48
CA ASP A 36 -18.30 -19.83 2.13
C ASP A 36 -18.67 -18.34 2.29
N VAL A 37 -17.79 -17.44 1.83
CA VAL A 37 -18.00 -15.99 1.93
C VAL A 37 -19.16 -15.55 1.03
N THR A 38 -20.22 -15.02 1.63
CA THR A 38 -21.37 -14.48 0.90
C THR A 38 -21.06 -13.13 0.24
N LYS A 39 -21.86 -12.75 -0.77
CA LYS A 39 -21.71 -11.44 -1.43
C LYS A 39 -21.75 -10.25 -0.45
N PRO A 40 -22.68 -10.15 0.54
CA PRO A 40 -22.65 -9.10 1.54
C PRO A 40 -21.37 -9.11 2.39
N GLN A 41 -20.91 -10.28 2.83
CA GLN A 41 -19.66 -10.38 3.58
C GLN A 41 -18.44 -9.91 2.76
N ARG A 42 -18.37 -10.31 1.48
CA ARG A 42 -17.34 -9.83 0.55
C ARG A 42 -17.37 -8.31 0.41
N GLN A 43 -18.56 -7.71 0.29
CA GLN A 43 -18.69 -6.24 0.22
C GLN A 43 -18.17 -5.58 1.50
N ASN A 44 -18.47 -6.15 2.67
CA ASN A 44 -17.93 -5.69 3.93
C ASN A 44 -16.41 -5.87 4.01
N GLY A 45 -15.86 -6.99 3.53
CA GLY A 45 -14.42 -7.22 3.41
C GLY A 45 -13.74 -6.18 2.51
N LYS A 46 -14.35 -5.84 1.37
CA LYS A 46 -13.89 -4.79 0.47
C LYS A 46 -13.89 -3.41 1.17
N GLY A 47 -15.02 -3.02 1.75
CA GLY A 47 -15.16 -1.73 2.44
C GLY A 47 -14.20 -1.61 3.62
N ALA A 48 -13.98 -2.69 4.38
CA ALA A 48 -13.02 -2.72 5.47
C ALA A 48 -11.57 -2.60 4.98
N THR A 49 -11.19 -3.34 3.94
CA THR A 49 -9.83 -3.29 3.37
C THR A 49 -9.51 -1.88 2.86
N LEU A 50 -10.42 -1.25 2.12
CA LEU A 50 -10.23 0.09 1.55
C LEU A 50 -10.31 1.18 2.62
N GLY A 51 -11.24 1.06 3.58
CA GLY A 51 -11.46 2.07 4.61
C GLY A 51 -10.47 2.02 5.77
N CYS A 52 -10.02 0.84 6.20
CA CYS A 52 -9.19 0.70 7.40
C CYS A 52 -7.69 0.72 7.14
N GLY A 53 -7.22 0.43 5.91
CA GLY A 53 -5.81 0.19 5.60
C GLY A 53 -4.86 1.27 6.14
N PHE A 54 -5.22 2.52 6.04
CA PHE A 54 -4.44 3.66 6.55
C PHE A 54 -4.97 4.22 7.88
N GLY A 55 -5.61 3.37 8.68
CA GLY A 55 -6.07 3.74 10.01
C GLY A 55 -7.45 4.40 10.06
N GLY A 56 -8.21 4.35 8.97
CA GLY A 56 -9.58 4.86 8.93
C GLY A 56 -10.49 4.19 9.98
N GLY A 57 -11.51 4.90 10.37
CA GLY A 57 -12.53 4.47 11.33
C GLY A 57 -13.90 4.31 10.68
N VAL A 58 -14.94 4.43 11.50
CA VAL A 58 -16.35 4.27 11.08
C VAL A 58 -16.70 5.08 9.83
N GLY A 59 -16.42 6.37 9.82
CA GLY A 59 -16.71 7.22 8.66
C GLY A 59 -16.03 6.79 7.38
N ALA A 60 -14.79 6.24 7.48
CA ALA A 60 -14.08 5.75 6.30
C ALA A 60 -14.73 4.49 5.71
N VAL A 61 -15.13 3.52 6.53
CA VAL A 61 -15.78 2.30 6.04
C VAL A 61 -17.20 2.59 5.52
N GLN A 62 -17.93 3.55 6.12
CA GLN A 62 -19.23 4.01 5.62
C GLN A 62 -19.11 4.64 4.22
N ALA A 63 -18.04 5.38 3.94
CA ALA A 63 -17.78 5.93 2.61
C ALA A 63 -17.60 4.84 1.54
N PHE A 64 -17.26 3.61 1.94
CA PHE A 64 -17.20 2.42 1.07
C PHE A 64 -18.46 1.55 1.13
N GLY A 65 -19.58 2.08 1.65
CA GLY A 65 -20.90 1.44 1.61
C GLY A 65 -21.18 0.49 2.78
N ILE A 66 -20.42 0.57 3.88
CA ILE A 66 -20.73 -0.19 5.10
C ILE A 66 -21.84 0.52 5.88
N GLU A 67 -22.89 -0.21 6.23
CA GLU A 67 -24.02 0.31 7.01
C GLU A 67 -23.61 0.79 8.40
N GLU A 68 -24.24 1.86 8.87
CA GLU A 68 -23.93 2.50 10.16
C GLU A 68 -24.00 1.50 11.34
N GLY A 69 -25.04 0.66 11.39
CA GLY A 69 -25.27 -0.28 12.47
C GLY A 69 -24.17 -1.33 12.68
N ILE A 70 -23.37 -1.61 11.65
CA ILE A 70 -22.29 -2.61 11.69
C ILE A 70 -20.89 -2.00 11.54
N ALA A 71 -20.78 -0.73 11.15
CA ALA A 71 -19.52 -0.10 10.78
C ALA A 71 -18.45 -0.19 11.89
N GLN A 72 -18.82 0.04 13.14
CA GLN A 72 -17.89 -0.07 14.27
C GLN A 72 -17.38 -1.51 14.45
N LYS A 73 -18.26 -2.51 14.30
CA LYS A 73 -17.87 -3.92 14.37
C LYS A 73 -16.92 -4.27 13.24
N VAL A 74 -17.21 -3.86 12.01
CA VAL A 74 -16.36 -4.07 10.83
C VAL A 74 -14.95 -3.50 11.05
N VAL A 75 -14.84 -2.28 11.55
CA VAL A 75 -13.53 -1.66 11.89
C VAL A 75 -12.77 -2.48 12.93
N ASN A 76 -13.45 -2.94 13.98
CA ASN A 76 -12.83 -3.73 15.05
C ASN A 76 -12.36 -5.09 14.55
N ASP A 77 -13.19 -5.80 13.78
CA ASP A 77 -12.89 -7.12 13.21
C ASP A 77 -11.71 -7.03 12.23
N TRP A 78 -11.71 -6.01 11.37
CA TRP A 78 -10.60 -5.80 10.45
C TRP A 78 -9.27 -5.54 11.18
N ARG A 79 -9.29 -4.69 12.22
CA ARG A 79 -8.10 -4.41 13.02
C ARG A 79 -7.59 -5.64 13.77
N ALA A 80 -8.50 -6.48 14.27
CA ALA A 80 -8.15 -7.74 14.89
C ALA A 80 -7.53 -8.75 13.89
N ALA A 81 -8.03 -8.76 12.65
CA ALA A 81 -7.50 -9.59 11.57
C ALA A 81 -6.12 -9.10 11.03
N ASN A 82 -5.77 -7.81 11.24
CA ASN A 82 -4.55 -7.18 10.71
C ASN A 82 -3.68 -6.54 11.82
N PRO A 83 -3.24 -7.30 12.83
CA PRO A 83 -2.53 -6.76 13.98
C PRO A 83 -1.16 -6.16 13.64
N SER A 84 -0.46 -6.70 12.62
CA SER A 84 0.83 -6.19 12.18
C SER A 84 0.69 -4.81 11.52
N ILE A 85 -0.35 -4.60 10.72
CA ILE A 85 -0.65 -3.30 10.12
C ILE A 85 -0.98 -2.28 11.21
N VAL A 86 -1.85 -2.62 12.18
CA VAL A 86 -2.18 -1.74 13.31
C VAL A 86 -0.95 -1.37 14.14
N LYS A 87 -0.05 -2.33 14.36
CA LYS A 87 1.23 -2.10 15.05
C LYS A 87 2.15 -1.20 14.22
N TYR A 88 2.17 -1.37 12.90
CA TYR A 88 2.98 -0.57 11.98
C TYR A 88 2.60 0.91 12.03
N TRP A 89 1.32 1.27 12.05
CA TRP A 89 0.89 2.66 12.19
C TRP A 89 1.49 3.34 13.42
N ARG A 90 1.45 2.64 14.56
CA ARG A 90 1.99 3.15 15.82
C ARG A 90 3.51 3.30 15.76
N LYS A 91 4.21 2.32 15.15
CA LYS A 91 5.66 2.36 14.97
C LYS A 91 6.09 3.52 14.09
N CYS A 92 5.41 3.76 12.95
CA CYS A 92 5.67 4.91 12.08
C CYS A 92 5.52 6.23 12.83
N MET A 93 4.44 6.42 13.58
CA MET A 93 4.23 7.65 14.37
C MET A 93 5.29 7.81 15.45
N THR A 94 5.65 6.73 16.14
CA THR A 94 6.70 6.76 17.18
C THR A 94 8.05 7.15 16.59
N ALA A 95 8.44 6.52 15.47
CA ALA A 95 9.69 6.82 14.78
C ALA A 95 9.68 8.27 14.23
N ALA A 96 8.57 8.74 13.69
CA ALA A 96 8.44 10.13 13.23
C ALA A 96 8.59 11.15 14.37
N LYS A 97 7.99 10.89 15.54
CA LYS A 97 8.09 11.78 16.71
C LYS A 97 9.48 11.78 17.36
N ARG A 98 10.13 10.65 17.45
CA ARG A 98 11.43 10.48 18.16
C ARG A 98 12.64 10.60 17.23
N GLY A 99 12.48 10.36 15.95
CA GLY A 99 13.52 10.01 15.01
C GLY A 99 13.89 8.52 15.15
N GLY A 100 14.38 7.91 14.07
CA GLY A 100 14.87 6.54 14.04
C GLY A 100 14.18 5.65 13.03
N VAL A 101 14.55 4.37 13.04
CA VAL A 101 14.04 3.35 12.14
C VAL A 101 12.70 2.83 12.64
N VAL A 102 11.76 2.63 11.72
CA VAL A 102 10.53 1.88 12.00
C VAL A 102 10.92 0.43 12.20
N ASP A 103 10.80 -0.04 13.46
CA ASP A 103 11.20 -1.39 13.85
C ASP A 103 10.25 -2.44 13.25
N THR A 104 10.59 -2.89 12.04
CA THR A 104 10.01 -4.01 11.32
C THR A 104 11.12 -4.96 10.87
N LYS A 105 10.79 -6.22 10.59
CA LYS A 105 11.80 -7.19 10.15
C LYS A 105 12.44 -6.78 8.82
N LEU A 106 11.67 -6.25 7.91
CA LEU A 106 12.01 -5.71 6.59
C LEU A 106 10.74 -5.00 6.07
N PRO A 107 10.81 -4.01 5.20
CA PRO A 107 11.94 -3.19 4.79
C PRO A 107 12.16 -1.99 5.73
N LYS A 108 13.32 -1.33 5.64
CA LYS A 108 13.66 -0.21 6.53
C LYS A 108 13.02 1.09 6.06
N VAL A 109 12.15 1.64 6.89
CA VAL A 109 11.70 3.04 6.80
C VAL A 109 12.31 3.80 7.97
N GLU A 110 12.92 4.94 7.72
CA GLU A 110 13.63 5.73 8.72
C GLU A 110 13.10 7.15 8.75
N TYR A 111 12.85 7.68 9.95
CA TYR A 111 12.47 9.07 10.15
C TYR A 111 13.60 9.86 10.80
N LYS A 112 13.88 11.06 10.28
CA LYS A 112 14.83 12.02 10.85
C LYS A 112 14.18 13.39 10.97
N ARG A 113 14.37 14.03 12.11
CA ARG A 113 13.88 15.39 12.34
C ARG A 113 15.02 16.39 12.34
N THR A 114 14.77 17.51 11.69
CA THR A 114 15.60 18.71 11.75
C THR A 114 14.76 19.90 12.25
N LYS A 115 15.37 21.08 12.38
CA LYS A 115 14.61 22.30 12.73
C LYS A 115 13.55 22.68 11.69
N LYS A 116 13.76 22.30 10.40
CA LYS A 116 12.90 22.71 9.27
C LYS A 116 12.04 21.58 8.72
N TYR A 117 12.47 20.33 8.88
CA TYR A 117 11.85 19.17 8.20
C TYR A 117 11.69 17.98 9.13
N LEU A 118 10.58 17.27 9.00
CA LEU A 118 10.52 15.84 9.23
C LEU A 118 10.85 15.17 7.88
N MET A 119 11.79 14.24 7.87
CA MET A 119 12.22 13.49 6.69
C MET A 119 11.89 12.01 6.91
N CYS A 120 11.43 11.34 5.84
CA CYS A 120 11.19 9.91 5.83
C CYS A 120 11.99 9.28 4.71
N ARG A 121 13.00 8.47 5.05
CA ARG A 121 13.77 7.67 4.09
C ARG A 121 13.02 6.38 3.82
N LEU A 122 12.75 6.12 2.56
CA LEU A 122 12.08 4.93 2.04
C LEU A 122 13.08 3.77 1.87
N PRO A 123 12.60 2.52 1.71
CA PRO A 123 13.44 1.36 1.40
C PRO A 123 14.30 1.54 0.14
N SER A 124 13.82 2.27 -0.86
CA SER A 124 14.54 2.64 -2.08
C SER A 124 15.72 3.61 -1.84
N GLY A 125 15.80 4.21 -0.64
CA GLY A 125 16.75 5.28 -0.32
C GLY A 125 16.22 6.69 -0.61
N ARG A 126 15.11 6.84 -1.35
CA ARG A 126 14.46 8.14 -1.58
C ARG A 126 13.93 8.73 -0.29
N VAL A 127 13.89 10.05 -0.21
CA VAL A 127 13.46 10.76 1.00
C VAL A 127 12.23 11.59 0.71
N LEU A 128 11.19 11.42 1.55
CA LEU A 128 10.04 12.32 1.62
C LEU A 128 10.34 13.44 2.62
N TYR A 129 9.98 14.65 2.26
CA TYR A 129 10.18 15.84 3.09
C TYR A 129 8.85 16.41 3.53
N TYR A 130 8.71 16.63 4.83
CA TYR A 130 7.57 17.28 5.46
C TYR A 130 8.05 18.61 6.05
N PRO A 131 7.92 19.72 5.32
CA PRO A 131 8.37 21.04 5.79
C PRO A 131 7.52 21.48 6.97
N ASN A 132 8.14 22.24 7.89
CA ASN A 132 7.49 22.85 9.05
C ASN A 132 6.72 21.90 9.98
N ALA A 133 6.97 20.56 9.90
CA ALA A 133 6.27 19.58 10.71
C ALA A 133 6.58 19.75 12.20
N ARG A 134 5.60 20.22 12.96
CA ARG A 134 5.67 20.44 14.41
C ARG A 134 4.90 19.32 15.13
N PRO A 135 5.50 18.65 16.13
CA PRO A 135 4.78 17.65 16.90
C PRO A 135 3.51 18.22 17.53
N SER A 136 2.43 17.46 17.44
CA SER A 136 1.14 17.74 18.08
C SER A 136 0.70 16.52 18.91
N ASN A 137 -0.40 16.64 19.67
CA ASN A 137 -0.94 15.53 20.46
C ASN A 137 -1.23 14.30 19.60
N ASN A 138 -1.85 14.50 18.43
CA ASN A 138 -2.32 13.41 17.54
C ASN A 138 -1.44 13.20 16.30
N GLY A 139 -0.22 13.76 16.27
CA GLY A 139 0.66 13.62 15.10
C GLY A 139 1.60 14.80 14.93
N PHE A 140 1.48 15.46 13.80
CA PHE A 140 2.21 16.69 13.47
C PHE A 140 1.24 17.74 12.92
N ASP A 141 1.45 18.98 13.32
CA ASP A 141 0.90 20.13 12.61
C ASP A 141 1.86 20.53 11.48
N MET A 142 1.31 20.73 10.30
CA MET A 142 2.02 21.23 9.12
C MET A 142 1.20 22.38 8.54
N ASP A 143 1.52 23.60 8.95
CA ASP A 143 0.85 24.82 8.51
C ASP A 143 -0.70 24.73 8.64
N GLY A 144 -1.16 24.28 9.82
CA GLY A 144 -2.57 24.11 10.16
C GLY A 144 -3.20 22.78 9.69
N LYS A 145 -2.45 21.92 9.01
CA LYS A 145 -2.92 20.57 8.63
C LYS A 145 -2.39 19.52 9.59
N ASN A 146 -3.31 18.73 10.15
CA ASN A 146 -2.93 17.62 11.03
C ASN A 146 -2.45 16.41 10.21
N VAL A 147 -1.17 16.05 10.35
CA VAL A 147 -0.56 14.84 9.76
C VAL A 147 -0.50 13.76 10.83
N TRP A 148 -1.44 12.87 10.81
CA TRP A 148 -1.57 11.73 11.72
C TRP A 148 -0.95 10.46 11.11
N HIS A 149 -0.91 9.36 11.87
CA HIS A 149 -0.25 8.12 11.43
C HIS A 149 -0.77 7.59 10.08
N GLY A 150 -2.06 7.72 9.80
CA GLY A 150 -2.63 7.26 8.53
C GLY A 150 -2.02 7.97 7.33
N ILE A 151 -1.90 9.29 7.38
CA ILE A 151 -1.27 10.09 6.31
C ILE A 151 0.20 9.72 6.14
N LEU A 152 0.96 9.53 7.25
CA LEU A 152 2.36 9.12 7.15
C LEU A 152 2.51 7.75 6.48
N VAL A 153 1.67 6.79 6.86
CA VAL A 153 1.71 5.43 6.31
C VAL A 153 1.25 5.41 4.86
N GLU A 154 0.18 6.13 4.53
CA GLU A 154 -0.29 6.28 3.15
C GLU A 154 0.80 6.87 2.25
N ASN A 155 1.45 7.97 2.68
CA ASN A 155 2.53 8.58 1.91
C ASN A 155 3.70 7.62 1.68
N VAL A 156 4.07 6.82 2.69
CA VAL A 156 5.11 5.78 2.52
C VAL A 156 4.67 4.73 1.52
N CYS A 157 3.43 4.21 1.63
CA CYS A 157 2.92 3.20 0.71
C CYS A 157 2.85 3.69 -0.74
N GLN A 158 2.32 4.89 -0.96
CA GLN A 158 2.22 5.50 -2.29
C GLN A 158 3.61 5.79 -2.88
N ALA A 159 4.53 6.27 -2.04
CA ALA A 159 5.88 6.55 -2.47
C ALA A 159 6.67 5.28 -2.83
N VAL A 160 6.52 4.20 -2.05
CA VAL A 160 7.12 2.89 -2.37
C VAL A 160 6.54 2.32 -3.66
N ALA A 161 5.22 2.39 -3.86
CA ALA A 161 4.58 1.97 -5.10
C ALA A 161 5.12 2.76 -6.31
N ARG A 162 5.31 4.08 -6.16
CA ARG A 162 5.92 4.92 -7.20
C ARG A 162 7.38 4.55 -7.47
N ASP A 163 8.14 4.15 -6.45
CA ASP A 163 9.53 3.72 -6.62
C ASP A 163 9.62 2.37 -7.34
N LEU A 164 8.67 1.45 -7.09
CA LEU A 164 8.55 0.19 -7.84
C LEU A 164 8.21 0.45 -9.31
N LEU A 165 7.24 1.32 -9.59
CA LEU A 165 6.92 1.69 -10.97
C LEU A 165 8.11 2.36 -11.68
N ALA A 166 8.84 3.24 -10.99
CA ALA A 166 10.03 3.88 -11.56
C ALA A 166 11.13 2.85 -11.89
N HIS A 167 11.29 1.82 -11.06
CA HIS A 167 12.19 0.71 -11.35
C HIS A 167 11.71 -0.08 -12.57
N ALA A 168 10.44 -0.44 -12.63
CA ALA A 168 9.85 -1.16 -13.78
C ALA A 168 10.02 -0.39 -15.10
N LEU A 169 9.80 0.94 -15.10
CA LEU A 169 10.06 1.79 -16.26
C LEU A 169 11.51 1.67 -16.75
N LEU A 170 12.48 1.73 -15.84
CA LEU A 170 13.90 1.62 -16.18
C LEU A 170 14.24 0.22 -16.69
N GLU A 171 13.65 -0.83 -16.15
CA GLU A 171 13.86 -2.20 -16.64
C GLU A 171 13.23 -2.39 -18.04
N CYS A 172 12.04 -1.84 -18.29
CA CYS A 172 11.44 -1.85 -19.63
C CYS A 172 12.33 -1.15 -20.66
N GLU A 173 12.86 0.03 -20.35
CA GLU A 173 13.79 0.76 -21.21
C GLU A 173 15.08 -0.04 -21.49
N LYS A 174 15.67 -0.69 -20.47
CA LYS A 174 16.87 -1.53 -20.61
C LYS A 174 16.63 -2.74 -21.53
N GLU A 175 15.42 -3.31 -21.48
CA GLU A 175 15.03 -4.45 -22.32
C GLU A 175 14.63 -4.03 -23.75
N GLY A 176 14.65 -2.72 -24.03
CA GLY A 176 14.40 -2.17 -25.35
C GLY A 176 12.93 -1.92 -25.69
N PHE A 177 12.03 -1.94 -24.70
CA PHE A 177 10.64 -1.56 -24.92
C PHE A 177 10.53 -0.07 -25.24
N ASP A 178 9.69 0.27 -26.22
CA ASP A 178 9.39 1.65 -26.58
C ASP A 178 8.35 2.24 -25.63
N VAL A 179 8.81 2.66 -24.43
CA VAL A 179 7.97 3.25 -23.40
C VAL A 179 7.51 4.63 -23.83
N ARG A 180 6.20 4.85 -23.93
CA ARG A 180 5.60 6.13 -24.35
C ARG A 180 5.24 7.03 -23.18
N PHE A 181 4.56 6.46 -22.18
CA PHE A 181 4.18 7.15 -20.97
C PHE A 181 3.75 6.16 -19.88
N HIS A 182 3.45 6.66 -18.72
CA HIS A 182 2.84 5.89 -17.63
C HIS A 182 1.67 6.65 -17.02
N VAL A 183 0.69 5.93 -16.50
CA VAL A 183 -0.47 6.50 -15.78
C VAL A 183 -0.66 5.70 -14.50
N HIS A 184 -0.55 6.36 -13.33
CA HIS A 184 -0.65 5.71 -12.02
C HIS A 184 0.31 4.52 -11.84
N ASP A 185 -0.17 3.30 -11.98
CA ASP A 185 0.52 2.01 -11.86
C ASP A 185 0.64 1.27 -13.21
N GLU A 186 0.31 1.94 -14.30
CA GLU A 186 0.29 1.43 -15.66
C GLU A 186 1.48 1.97 -16.46
N ILE A 187 2.11 1.11 -17.28
CA ILE A 187 3.13 1.47 -18.27
C ILE A 187 2.55 1.23 -19.65
N VAL A 188 2.67 2.22 -20.53
CA VAL A 188 2.20 2.14 -21.91
C VAL A 188 3.40 2.11 -22.84
N CYS A 189 3.53 1.01 -23.57
CA CYS A 189 4.56 0.79 -24.58
C CYS A 189 3.95 0.70 -25.98
N TYR A 190 4.70 1.13 -26.98
CA TYR A 190 4.42 0.79 -28.36
C TYR A 190 5.23 -0.45 -28.73
N GLY A 191 4.58 -1.48 -29.30
CA GLY A 191 5.23 -2.75 -29.62
C GLY A 191 4.31 -3.74 -30.32
N GLN A 192 4.78 -4.98 -30.47
CA GLN A 192 4.01 -6.06 -31.07
C GLN A 192 3.26 -6.85 -29.98
N PRO A 193 2.09 -7.44 -30.31
CA PRO A 193 1.31 -8.23 -29.35
C PRO A 193 2.11 -9.35 -28.67
N GLU A 194 3.05 -9.94 -29.38
CA GLU A 194 3.89 -11.06 -28.92
C GLU A 194 4.88 -10.65 -27.82
N GLU A 195 5.10 -9.35 -27.63
CA GLU A 195 5.99 -8.80 -26.60
C GLU A 195 5.29 -8.64 -25.24
N LEU A 196 3.97 -8.82 -25.17
CA LEU A 196 3.16 -8.55 -23.96
C LEU A 196 3.64 -9.39 -22.77
N GLU A 197 3.77 -10.70 -22.94
CA GLU A 197 4.21 -11.62 -21.86
C GLU A 197 5.60 -11.22 -21.31
N LYS A 198 6.52 -10.84 -22.19
CA LYS A 198 7.83 -10.34 -21.78
C LYS A 198 7.74 -9.02 -21.04
N LEU A 199 6.86 -8.13 -21.45
CA LEU A 199 6.63 -6.84 -20.77
C LEU A 199 6.11 -7.06 -19.34
N GLU A 200 5.13 -7.95 -19.15
CA GLU A 200 4.58 -8.32 -17.84
C GLU A 200 5.66 -8.92 -16.92
N GLU A 201 6.51 -9.82 -17.45
CA GLU A 201 7.65 -10.37 -16.72
C GLU A 201 8.62 -9.27 -16.27
N VAL A 202 9.00 -8.37 -17.18
CA VAL A 202 9.94 -7.28 -16.88
C VAL A 202 9.37 -6.31 -15.84
N MET A 203 8.09 -5.98 -15.92
CA MET A 203 7.41 -5.14 -14.93
C MET A 203 7.38 -5.76 -13.54
N CYS A 204 7.43 -7.10 -13.44
CA CYS A 204 7.45 -7.82 -12.15
C CYS A 204 8.85 -7.98 -11.56
N ARG A 205 9.92 -7.56 -12.24
CA ARG A 205 11.29 -7.60 -11.71
C ARG A 205 11.45 -6.67 -10.52
N LEU A 206 11.86 -7.22 -9.40
CA LEU A 206 11.99 -6.47 -8.15
C LEU A 206 13.41 -5.94 -7.98
N PRO A 207 13.58 -4.69 -7.54
CA PRO A 207 14.86 -4.21 -7.04
C PRO A 207 15.21 -4.89 -5.70
N ASP A 208 16.50 -4.96 -5.36
CA ASP A 208 16.99 -5.63 -4.15
C ASP A 208 16.31 -5.15 -2.86
N TRP A 209 15.98 -3.86 -2.79
CA TRP A 209 15.33 -3.28 -1.62
C TRP A 209 13.86 -3.70 -1.45
N ALA A 210 13.22 -4.23 -2.49
CA ALA A 210 11.81 -4.66 -2.50
C ALA A 210 11.64 -6.18 -2.39
N LYS A 211 12.70 -6.91 -2.07
CA LYS A 211 12.67 -8.36 -1.96
C LYS A 211 11.53 -8.86 -1.06
N GLY A 212 10.77 -9.81 -1.58
CA GLY A 212 9.66 -10.48 -0.87
C GLY A 212 8.30 -9.80 -0.99
N ILE A 213 8.19 -8.66 -1.69
CA ILE A 213 6.88 -8.12 -2.06
C ILE A 213 6.27 -8.96 -3.20
N PRO A 214 5.02 -9.41 -3.10
CA PRO A 214 4.34 -10.04 -4.23
C PRO A 214 4.03 -8.97 -5.29
N MET A 215 4.46 -9.22 -6.53
CA MET A 215 4.19 -8.39 -7.70
C MET A 215 3.51 -9.22 -8.76
N ASN A 216 2.56 -8.61 -9.44
CA ASN A 216 1.93 -9.13 -10.64
C ASN A 216 1.68 -7.98 -11.61
N ALA A 217 1.77 -8.25 -12.90
CA ALA A 217 1.37 -7.35 -13.97
C ALA A 217 0.42 -8.10 -14.90
N GLU A 218 -0.58 -7.39 -15.37
CA GLU A 218 -1.52 -7.88 -16.38
C GLU A 218 -1.61 -6.82 -17.45
N GLY A 219 -1.45 -7.21 -18.71
CA GLY A 219 -1.44 -6.29 -19.84
C GLY A 219 -2.58 -6.53 -20.82
N GLU A 220 -2.87 -5.52 -21.61
CA GLU A 220 -3.83 -5.57 -22.71
C GLU A 220 -3.18 -5.00 -23.99
N VAL A 221 -3.41 -5.66 -25.11
CA VAL A 221 -3.02 -5.14 -26.42
C VAL A 221 -4.19 -4.38 -27.04
N SER A 222 -3.96 -3.15 -27.46
CA SER A 222 -4.98 -2.32 -28.09
C SER A 222 -4.35 -1.43 -29.17
N PRO A 223 -5.04 -1.14 -30.30
CA PRO A 223 -4.56 -0.24 -31.33
C PRO A 223 -4.50 1.24 -30.89
N TRP A 224 -5.10 1.59 -29.77
CA TRP A 224 -5.05 2.91 -29.13
C TRP A 224 -5.15 2.78 -27.63
N TYR A 225 -4.65 3.79 -26.90
CA TYR A 225 -4.78 3.82 -25.46
C TYR A 225 -6.25 3.91 -25.05
N LYS A 226 -6.68 3.02 -24.15
CA LYS A 226 -7.99 2.98 -23.50
C LYS A 226 -7.80 3.11 -22.00
N LYS A 227 -8.74 3.73 -21.35
CA LYS A 227 -8.84 3.75 -19.90
C LYS A 227 -10.19 3.20 -19.46
#